data_622f9f3d701d676ee31941bc68327a8b
#
_entry.id   622f9f3d701d676ee31941bc68327a8b
#
_cell.length_a   1.000
_cell.length_b   1.000
_cell.length_c   1.000
_cell.angle_alpha   90.00
_cell.angle_beta   90.00
_cell.angle_gamma   90.00
#
_symmetry.space_group_name_H-M   'P 1'
#
loop_
_entity.id
_entity.type
_entity.pdbx_description
1 polymer ?
#
loop_
_entity_poly.entity_id
_entity_poly.type
_entity_poly.pdbx_seq_one_letter_code
_entity_poly.pdbx_strand_id
1 'polypeptide(L)'
;MDTSADVVALARELLMLSRARCTGVLTITASGKQCQVALAQGSVHAATAGGESVVLGDYLLRRGELDVAAHEAALRDAGPRTPVGAWLLARGIASQSAIERALHDQLRARVLAVFGWRGLAYDFEPGSADIGVPWLHTPVDLGELALSGVRAAVQPLTLHSWLSTRLETHVVLSAFGRALVRTESLSASIPNLEPLLWQGARLQQLVAACHGSETELRSLGALCWLTAIVPAAASCSRYSILLRKRGQLRRLASAAELLEVGRDAEAHDVRRALRRLAKHVHPDVLGPLAPPSLREASGELMRALVQAEHELRPSPARTR
;
A
#
# COMPACT_ATOMS: atom_id res chain seq x y z
N MET A 1 -13.68 -11.84 -12.07
CA MET A 1 -12.55 -11.52 -11.17
C MET A 1 -13.01 -10.41 -10.24
N ASP A 2 -12.81 -10.59 -8.97
CA ASP A 2 -13.34 -9.69 -7.93
C ASP A 2 -12.48 -8.43 -7.90
N THR A 3 -13.06 -7.27 -8.27
CA THR A 3 -12.39 -5.97 -8.31
C THR A 3 -11.72 -5.63 -6.96
N SER A 4 -12.22 -6.19 -5.87
CA SER A 4 -11.67 -5.99 -4.53
C SER A 4 -10.28 -6.59 -4.34
N ALA A 5 -9.94 -7.69 -5.00
CA ALA A 5 -8.65 -8.36 -4.87
C ALA A 5 -7.51 -7.53 -5.48
N ASP A 6 -7.73 -6.99 -6.68
CA ASP A 6 -6.74 -6.15 -7.38
C ASP A 6 -6.48 -4.85 -6.62
N VAL A 7 -7.55 -4.23 -6.11
CA VAL A 7 -7.48 -3.01 -5.29
C VAL A 7 -6.66 -3.23 -4.01
N VAL A 8 -6.91 -4.33 -3.31
CA VAL A 8 -6.17 -4.67 -2.08
C VAL A 8 -4.70 -4.98 -2.40
N ALA A 9 -4.44 -5.66 -3.53
CA ALA A 9 -3.07 -5.96 -3.95
C ALA A 9 -2.30 -4.67 -4.26
N LEU A 10 -2.87 -3.75 -5.03
CA LEU A 10 -2.28 -2.44 -5.32
C LEU A 10 -2.03 -1.65 -4.02
N ALA A 11 -3.03 -1.55 -3.14
CA ALA A 11 -2.88 -0.80 -1.88
C ALA A 11 -1.74 -1.35 -1.01
N ARG A 12 -1.57 -2.66 -0.94
CA ARG A 12 -0.46 -3.27 -0.21
C ARG A 12 0.89 -2.93 -0.83
N GLU A 13 0.99 -2.91 -2.15
CA GLU A 13 2.21 -2.49 -2.84
C GLU A 13 2.54 -1.03 -2.51
N LEU A 14 1.57 -0.11 -2.62
CA LEU A 14 1.75 1.29 -2.24
C LEU A 14 2.22 1.45 -0.80
N LEU A 15 1.61 0.72 0.13
CA LEU A 15 2.03 0.73 1.54
C LEU A 15 3.44 0.17 1.75
N MET A 16 3.85 -0.82 0.96
CA MET A 16 5.22 -1.35 1.00
C MET A 16 6.23 -0.34 0.47
N LEU A 17 5.95 0.30 -0.67
CA LEU A 17 6.79 1.35 -1.26
C LEU A 17 6.93 2.55 -0.32
N SER A 18 5.84 2.98 0.31
CA SER A 18 5.85 4.05 1.31
C SER A 18 6.76 3.71 2.49
N ARG A 19 6.60 2.55 3.10
CA ARG A 19 7.38 2.11 4.26
C ARG A 19 8.85 1.85 3.95
N ALA A 20 9.15 1.36 2.76
CA ALA A 20 10.52 1.18 2.29
C ALA A 20 11.18 2.49 1.86
N ARG A 21 10.44 3.61 1.91
CA ARG A 21 10.87 4.94 1.46
C ARG A 21 11.47 4.90 0.06
N CYS A 22 10.79 4.19 -0.84
CA CYS A 22 11.26 4.00 -2.21
C CYS A 22 11.25 5.32 -2.99
N THR A 23 12.23 5.46 -3.90
CA THR A 23 12.30 6.53 -4.91
C THR A 23 12.31 5.89 -6.29
N GLY A 24 11.48 6.37 -7.22
CA GLY A 24 11.32 5.83 -8.57
C GLY A 24 9.94 6.10 -9.14
N VAL A 25 9.58 5.38 -10.18
CA VAL A 25 8.29 5.49 -10.88
C VAL A 25 7.48 4.21 -10.71
N LEU A 26 6.26 4.35 -10.21
CA LEU A 26 5.27 3.28 -10.21
C LEU A 26 4.34 3.47 -11.42
N THR A 27 4.36 2.53 -12.34
CA THR A 27 3.45 2.50 -13.50
C THR A 27 2.29 1.56 -13.21
N ILE A 28 1.06 2.07 -13.29
CA ILE A 28 -0.18 1.31 -13.08
C ILE A 28 -0.95 1.29 -14.39
N THR A 29 -1.34 0.11 -14.85
CA THR A 29 -2.05 -0.09 -16.13
C THR A 29 -3.32 -0.88 -15.93
N ALA A 30 -4.35 -0.57 -16.72
CA ALA A 30 -5.58 -1.35 -16.79
C ALA A 30 -6.38 -1.00 -18.06
N SER A 31 -6.75 -1.99 -18.85
CA SER A 31 -7.69 -1.84 -19.99
C SER A 31 -7.40 -0.63 -20.89
N GLY A 32 -6.13 -0.44 -21.27
CA GLY A 32 -5.68 0.66 -22.13
C GLY A 32 -5.48 2.01 -21.42
N LYS A 33 -5.67 2.06 -20.10
CA LYS A 33 -5.33 3.22 -19.27
C LYS A 33 -3.97 3.01 -18.62
N GLN A 34 -3.24 4.09 -18.41
CA GLN A 34 -1.95 4.10 -17.73
C GLN A 34 -1.85 5.31 -16.82
N CYS A 35 -1.40 5.10 -15.58
CA CYS A 35 -1.04 6.14 -14.63
C CYS A 35 0.39 5.89 -14.15
N GLN A 36 1.24 6.89 -14.28
CA GLN A 36 2.57 6.88 -13.69
C GLN A 36 2.56 7.73 -12.43
N VAL A 37 3.16 7.22 -11.36
CA VAL A 37 3.24 7.88 -10.06
C VAL A 37 4.72 8.03 -9.69
N ALA A 38 5.18 9.26 -9.61
CA ALA A 38 6.55 9.59 -9.21
C ALA A 38 6.67 9.60 -7.68
N LEU A 39 7.55 8.75 -7.16
CA LEU A 39 7.80 8.59 -5.73
C LEU A 39 9.17 9.11 -5.36
N ALA A 40 9.24 9.89 -4.26
CA ALA A 40 10.50 10.18 -3.60
C ALA A 40 10.35 9.92 -2.10
N GLN A 41 11.28 9.16 -1.54
CA GLN A 41 11.31 8.78 -0.13
C GLN A 41 9.97 8.21 0.38
N GLY A 42 9.24 7.46 -0.48
CA GLY A 42 7.97 6.83 -0.15
C GLY A 42 6.75 7.75 -0.19
N SER A 43 6.90 8.96 -0.68
CA SER A 43 5.82 9.94 -0.86
C SER A 43 5.58 10.24 -2.34
N VAL A 44 4.37 10.64 -2.70
CA VAL A 44 3.99 10.97 -4.08
C VAL A 44 4.21 12.44 -4.34
N HIS A 45 4.95 12.76 -5.38
CA HIS A 45 5.24 14.13 -5.81
C HIS A 45 4.61 14.49 -7.15
N ALA A 46 4.34 13.51 -8.01
CA ALA A 46 3.70 13.73 -9.30
C ALA A 46 2.92 12.48 -9.74
N ALA A 47 1.87 12.68 -10.53
CA ALA A 47 1.15 11.58 -11.18
C ALA A 47 0.56 12.03 -12.51
N THR A 48 0.64 11.15 -13.52
CA THR A 48 -0.05 11.36 -14.79
C THR A 48 -1.54 11.01 -14.65
N ALA A 49 -2.37 11.57 -15.53
CA ALA A 49 -3.78 11.19 -15.59
C ALA A 49 -3.93 9.90 -16.40
N GLY A 50 -4.53 8.87 -15.81
CA GLY A 50 -4.81 7.60 -16.49
C GLY A 50 -6.11 7.58 -17.30
N GLY A 51 -6.69 8.74 -17.60
CA GLY A 51 -7.96 8.90 -18.30
C GLY A 51 -8.45 10.34 -18.21
N GLU A 52 -9.76 10.55 -18.28
CA GLU A 52 -10.34 11.86 -18.04
C GLU A 52 -9.94 12.38 -16.66
N SER A 53 -9.30 13.52 -16.62
CA SER A 53 -8.82 14.16 -15.40
C SER A 53 -9.43 15.53 -15.30
N VAL A 54 -9.97 15.84 -14.13
CA VAL A 54 -10.41 17.20 -13.79
C VAL A 54 -9.20 18.13 -13.88
N VAL A 55 -9.33 19.21 -14.61
CA VAL A 55 -8.25 20.19 -14.80
C VAL A 55 -8.09 21.08 -13.55
N LEU A 56 -6.91 21.67 -13.39
CA LEU A 56 -6.59 22.51 -12.22
C LEU A 56 -7.62 23.61 -11.95
N GLY A 57 -8.11 24.25 -13.03
CA GLY A 57 -9.11 25.32 -12.94
C GLY A 57 -10.42 24.89 -12.29
N ASP A 58 -10.87 23.66 -12.56
CA ASP A 58 -12.08 23.12 -11.94
C ASP A 58 -11.93 22.89 -10.42
N TYR A 59 -10.73 22.54 -9.94
CA TYR A 59 -10.46 22.44 -8.50
C TYR A 59 -10.53 23.81 -7.83
N LEU A 60 -9.96 24.84 -8.47
CA LEU A 60 -10.01 26.21 -7.97
C LEU A 60 -11.45 26.75 -7.95
N LEU A 61 -12.24 26.47 -9.01
CA LEU A 61 -13.66 26.81 -9.07
C LEU A 61 -14.46 26.17 -7.92
N ARG A 62 -14.31 24.86 -7.73
CA ARG A 62 -15.02 24.11 -6.68
C ARG A 62 -14.69 24.61 -5.27
N ARG A 63 -13.51 25.19 -5.08
CA ARG A 63 -13.08 25.80 -3.82
C ARG A 63 -13.50 27.25 -3.66
N GLY A 64 -14.08 27.86 -4.71
CA GLY A 64 -14.41 29.29 -4.74
C GLY A 64 -13.17 30.20 -4.78
N GLU A 65 -12.02 29.64 -5.16
CA GLU A 65 -10.74 30.35 -5.30
C GLU A 65 -10.54 30.92 -6.72
N LEU A 66 -11.47 30.61 -7.63
CA LEU A 66 -11.56 31.12 -8.99
C LEU A 66 -13.03 31.30 -9.35
N ASP A 67 -13.37 32.39 -10.03
CA ASP A 67 -14.71 32.56 -10.61
C ASP A 67 -14.79 31.96 -12.02
N VAL A 68 -16.01 31.80 -12.53
CA VAL A 68 -16.26 31.20 -13.87
C VAL A 68 -15.63 32.00 -14.98
N ALA A 69 -15.75 33.36 -14.90
CA ALA A 69 -15.22 34.23 -15.95
C ALA A 69 -13.71 34.19 -16.04
N ALA A 70 -13.01 34.17 -14.90
CA ALA A 70 -11.56 34.02 -14.84
C ALA A 70 -11.11 32.63 -15.29
N HIS A 71 -11.89 31.57 -14.98
CA HIS A 71 -11.61 30.21 -15.48
C HIS A 71 -11.71 30.15 -17.00
N GLU A 72 -12.77 30.66 -17.60
CA GLU A 72 -12.95 30.73 -19.04
C GLU A 72 -11.87 31.56 -19.72
N ALA A 73 -11.46 32.69 -19.11
CA ALA A 73 -10.36 33.51 -19.61
C ALA A 73 -9.03 32.73 -19.56
N ALA A 74 -8.78 31.99 -18.46
CA ALA A 74 -7.58 31.16 -18.34
C ALA A 74 -7.52 30.06 -19.40
N LEU A 75 -8.65 29.41 -19.71
CA LEU A 75 -8.72 28.38 -20.76
C LEU A 75 -8.52 28.94 -22.17
N ARG A 76 -8.96 30.18 -22.43
CA ARG A 76 -8.79 30.82 -23.73
C ARG A 76 -7.38 31.36 -23.94
N ASP A 77 -6.82 31.99 -22.91
CA ASP A 77 -5.61 32.81 -23.02
C ASP A 77 -4.34 32.06 -22.57
N ALA A 78 -4.46 31.01 -21.75
CA ALA A 78 -3.36 30.14 -21.42
C ALA A 78 -3.03 29.28 -22.65
N GLY A 79 -2.02 29.66 -23.38
CA GLY A 79 -1.57 28.93 -24.55
C GLY A 79 -0.91 27.58 -24.17
N PRO A 80 -0.65 26.72 -25.17
CA PRO A 80 -0.11 25.37 -24.92
C PRO A 80 1.26 25.34 -24.20
N ARG A 81 1.94 26.49 -24.16
CA ARG A 81 3.25 26.63 -23.48
C ARG A 81 3.16 27.24 -22.08
N THR A 82 2.01 27.74 -21.67
CA THR A 82 1.84 28.39 -20.36
C THR A 82 0.84 27.59 -19.53
N PRO A 83 1.29 26.85 -18.53
CA PRO A 83 0.36 26.15 -17.63
C PRO A 83 -0.66 27.09 -17.00
N VAL A 84 -1.92 26.68 -16.91
CA VAL A 84 -3.04 27.49 -16.36
C VAL A 84 -2.69 28.06 -14.99
N GLY A 85 -2.06 27.29 -14.11
CA GLY A 85 -1.63 27.77 -12.80
C GLY A 85 -0.64 28.92 -12.87
N ALA A 86 0.35 28.85 -13.76
CA ALA A 86 1.32 29.95 -13.96
C ALA A 86 0.66 31.20 -14.53
N TRP A 87 -0.32 31.05 -15.44
CA TRP A 87 -1.09 32.15 -16.00
C TRP A 87 -1.92 32.86 -14.92
N LEU A 88 -2.61 32.10 -14.07
CA LEU A 88 -3.41 32.62 -12.96
C LEU A 88 -2.55 33.37 -11.93
N LEU A 89 -1.38 32.80 -11.61
CA LEU A 89 -0.44 33.39 -10.66
C LEU A 89 0.14 34.72 -11.20
N ALA A 90 0.59 34.74 -12.47
CA ALA A 90 1.16 35.94 -13.09
C ALA A 90 0.19 37.12 -13.14
N ARG A 91 -1.13 36.85 -13.15
CA ARG A 91 -2.18 37.88 -13.14
C ARG A 91 -2.74 38.20 -11.76
N GLY A 92 -2.20 37.55 -10.70
CA GLY A 92 -2.70 37.74 -9.35
C GLY A 92 -4.15 37.28 -9.11
N ILE A 93 -4.69 36.43 -10.02
CA ILE A 93 -6.07 35.92 -9.95
C ILE A 93 -6.19 34.84 -8.88
N ALA A 94 -5.18 33.98 -8.76
CA ALA A 94 -5.09 32.97 -7.72
C ALA A 94 -3.79 33.11 -6.94
N SER A 95 -3.82 32.83 -5.64
CA SER A 95 -2.59 32.82 -4.84
C SER A 95 -1.78 31.54 -5.06
N GLN A 96 -0.49 31.58 -4.81
CA GLN A 96 0.37 30.41 -4.90
C GLN A 96 -0.17 29.27 -4.01
N SER A 97 -0.60 29.58 -2.78
CA SER A 97 -1.15 28.57 -1.87
C SER A 97 -2.46 27.94 -2.37
N ALA A 98 -3.30 28.70 -3.09
CA ALA A 98 -4.50 28.17 -3.74
C ALA A 98 -4.15 27.17 -4.84
N ILE A 99 -3.19 27.53 -5.68
CA ILE A 99 -2.70 26.66 -6.76
C ILE A 99 -2.06 25.38 -6.20
N GLU A 100 -1.24 25.49 -5.18
CA GLU A 100 -0.60 24.31 -4.54
C GLU A 100 -1.64 23.36 -3.93
N ARG A 101 -2.65 23.90 -3.24
CA ARG A 101 -3.77 23.08 -2.73
C ARG A 101 -4.55 22.38 -3.84
N ALA A 102 -4.86 23.09 -4.92
CA ALA A 102 -5.58 22.52 -6.06
C ALA A 102 -4.75 21.44 -6.80
N LEU A 103 -3.44 21.64 -6.95
CA LEU A 103 -2.54 20.64 -7.50
C LEU A 103 -2.42 19.40 -6.60
N HIS A 104 -2.39 19.60 -5.29
CA HIS A 104 -2.39 18.52 -4.32
C HIS A 104 -3.67 17.68 -4.42
N ASP A 105 -4.84 18.31 -4.50
CA ASP A 105 -6.12 17.62 -4.69
C ASP A 105 -6.17 16.88 -6.04
N GLN A 106 -5.67 17.52 -7.10
CA GLN A 106 -5.58 16.89 -8.42
C GLN A 106 -4.69 15.64 -8.40
N LEU A 107 -3.54 15.72 -7.75
CA LEU A 107 -2.64 14.59 -7.60
C LEU A 107 -3.33 13.44 -6.86
N ARG A 108 -3.97 13.75 -5.71
CA ARG A 108 -4.75 12.77 -4.94
C ARG A 108 -5.82 12.10 -5.80
N ALA A 109 -6.59 12.90 -6.54
CA ALA A 109 -7.66 12.38 -7.39
C ALA A 109 -7.13 11.47 -8.49
N ARG A 110 -6.01 11.81 -9.13
CA ARG A 110 -5.36 10.97 -10.16
C ARG A 110 -4.97 9.60 -9.62
N VAL A 111 -4.31 9.56 -8.47
CA VAL A 111 -3.90 8.29 -7.83
C VAL A 111 -5.12 7.52 -7.32
N LEU A 112 -6.10 8.18 -6.73
CA LEU A 112 -7.31 7.50 -6.23
C LEU A 112 -8.17 6.93 -7.37
N ALA A 113 -8.18 7.56 -8.55
CA ALA A 113 -8.92 7.08 -9.70
C ALA A 113 -8.51 5.66 -10.14
N VAL A 114 -7.24 5.26 -9.93
CA VAL A 114 -6.76 3.93 -10.32
C VAL A 114 -7.44 2.81 -9.53
N PHE A 115 -7.90 3.08 -8.31
CA PHE A 115 -8.62 2.10 -7.49
C PHE A 115 -10.01 1.74 -8.04
N GLY A 116 -10.54 2.52 -8.96
CA GLY A 116 -11.76 2.22 -9.71
C GLY A 116 -11.52 1.37 -10.98
N TRP A 117 -10.29 1.10 -11.35
CA TRP A 117 -9.97 0.35 -12.56
C TRP A 117 -10.09 -1.15 -12.34
N ARG A 118 -10.31 -1.91 -13.42
CA ARG A 118 -10.41 -3.37 -13.38
C ARG A 118 -9.24 -4.01 -14.11
N GLY A 119 -8.76 -5.13 -13.61
CA GLY A 119 -7.62 -5.85 -14.21
C GLY A 119 -6.33 -5.04 -14.09
N LEU A 120 -6.04 -4.58 -12.87
CA LEU A 120 -4.85 -3.79 -12.55
C LEU A 120 -3.58 -4.62 -12.74
N ALA A 121 -2.62 -4.06 -13.46
CA ALA A 121 -1.23 -4.47 -13.44
C ALA A 121 -0.39 -3.27 -13.02
N TYR A 122 0.71 -3.52 -12.30
CA TYR A 122 1.60 -2.47 -11.84
C TYR A 122 3.05 -2.96 -11.80
N ASP A 123 3.96 -2.03 -12.07
CA ASP A 123 5.40 -2.25 -12.03
C ASP A 123 6.09 -1.04 -11.41
N PHE A 124 7.15 -1.28 -10.65
CA PHE A 124 7.91 -0.22 -9.99
C PHE A 124 9.37 -0.23 -10.45
N GLU A 125 9.77 0.85 -11.09
CA GLU A 125 11.14 1.11 -11.52
C GLU A 125 11.84 2.01 -10.50
N PRO A 126 12.81 1.48 -9.73
CA PRO A 126 13.59 2.29 -8.80
C PRO A 126 14.57 3.20 -9.56
N GLY A 127 14.77 4.42 -9.07
CA GLY A 127 15.73 5.36 -9.66
C GLY A 127 15.17 6.77 -9.80
N SER A 128 15.32 7.36 -10.99
CA SER A 128 14.75 8.69 -11.27
C SER A 128 13.23 8.65 -11.19
N ALA A 129 12.66 9.66 -10.56
CA ALA A 129 11.21 9.82 -10.44
C ALA A 129 10.64 10.85 -11.44
N ASP A 130 11.37 11.16 -12.51
CA ASP A 130 10.89 12.09 -13.52
C ASP A 130 9.91 11.40 -14.47
N ILE A 131 8.69 11.91 -14.54
CA ILE A 131 7.62 11.45 -15.44
C ILE A 131 7.11 12.56 -16.37
N GLY A 132 7.89 13.64 -16.53
CA GLY A 132 7.57 14.74 -17.43
C GLY A 132 6.36 15.61 -17.04
N VAL A 133 5.89 15.54 -15.79
CA VAL A 133 4.83 16.40 -15.26
C VAL A 133 5.33 17.21 -14.05
N PRO A 134 4.68 18.35 -13.73
CA PRO A 134 5.11 19.19 -12.62
C PRO A 134 5.22 18.45 -11.29
N TRP A 135 6.32 18.70 -10.60
CA TRP A 135 6.64 18.15 -9.32
C TRP A 135 6.04 19.00 -8.19
N LEU A 136 5.31 18.38 -7.28
CA LEU A 136 4.78 19.07 -6.09
C LEU A 136 5.85 19.21 -5.01
N HIS A 137 6.00 20.41 -4.47
CA HIS A 137 6.89 20.65 -3.32
C HIS A 137 6.37 19.99 -2.04
N THR A 138 5.05 20.03 -1.82
CA THR A 138 4.41 19.34 -0.71
C THR A 138 3.94 17.96 -1.18
N PRO A 139 4.60 16.89 -0.75
CA PRO A 139 4.25 15.54 -1.18
C PRO A 139 2.93 15.06 -0.59
N VAL A 140 2.32 14.08 -1.26
CA VAL A 140 1.16 13.36 -0.74
C VAL A 140 1.63 12.04 -0.12
N ASP A 141 1.12 11.72 1.07
CA ASP A 141 1.43 10.44 1.72
C ASP A 141 0.85 9.27 0.94
N LEU A 142 1.72 8.38 0.50
CA LEU A 142 1.33 7.21 -0.31
C LEU A 142 0.51 6.21 0.51
N GLY A 143 0.79 6.09 1.80
CA GLY A 143 0.05 5.21 2.70
C GLY A 143 -1.38 5.70 2.92
N GLU A 144 -1.57 7.00 3.06
CA GLU A 144 -2.90 7.63 3.14
C GLU A 144 -3.71 7.40 1.85
N LEU A 145 -3.07 7.56 0.68
CA LEU A 145 -3.71 7.28 -0.61
C LEU A 145 -4.14 5.82 -0.73
N ALA A 146 -3.26 4.88 -0.35
CA ALA A 146 -3.58 3.46 -0.35
C ALA A 146 -4.80 3.13 0.52
N LEU A 147 -4.85 3.66 1.74
CA LEU A 147 -5.99 3.48 2.64
C LEU A 147 -7.26 4.11 2.10
N SER A 148 -7.16 5.34 1.58
CA SER A 148 -8.31 6.05 0.99
C SER A 148 -8.86 5.30 -0.21
N GLY A 149 -7.99 4.74 -1.06
CA GLY A 149 -8.37 3.93 -2.20
C GLY A 149 -9.11 2.65 -1.79
N VAL A 150 -8.60 1.92 -0.80
CA VAL A 150 -9.30 0.71 -0.29
C VAL A 150 -10.64 1.09 0.35
N ARG A 151 -10.69 2.14 1.17
CA ARG A 151 -11.96 2.61 1.77
C ARG A 151 -13.02 2.95 0.73
N ALA A 152 -12.62 3.61 -0.35
CA ALA A 152 -13.54 3.93 -1.45
C ALA A 152 -14.03 2.68 -2.19
N ALA A 153 -13.19 1.67 -2.33
CA ALA A 153 -13.53 0.42 -3.01
C ALA A 153 -14.33 -0.55 -2.12
N VAL A 154 -14.33 -0.38 -0.79
CA VAL A 154 -15.12 -1.21 0.14
C VAL A 154 -16.61 -0.95 -0.10
N GLN A 155 -17.30 -1.96 -0.63
CA GLN A 155 -18.75 -1.90 -0.80
C GLN A 155 -19.45 -2.26 0.52
N PRO A 156 -20.36 -1.41 1.03
CA PRO A 156 -21.03 -1.61 2.33
C PRO A 156 -21.71 -2.98 2.46
N LEU A 157 -22.42 -3.42 1.43
CA LEU A 157 -23.13 -4.71 1.43
C LEU A 157 -22.17 -5.90 1.52
N THR A 158 -21.08 -5.86 0.76
CA THR A 158 -20.05 -6.91 0.78
C THR A 158 -19.37 -6.95 2.14
N LEU A 159 -19.06 -5.79 2.71
CA LEU A 159 -18.47 -5.68 4.03
C LEU A 159 -19.41 -6.22 5.11
N HIS A 160 -20.68 -5.83 5.08
CA HIS A 160 -21.67 -6.28 6.06
C HIS A 160 -21.86 -7.81 6.01
N SER A 161 -22.00 -8.40 4.83
CA SER A 161 -22.07 -9.84 4.65
C SER A 161 -20.81 -10.56 5.15
N TRP A 162 -19.63 -9.99 4.92
CA TRP A 162 -18.37 -10.56 5.39
C TRP A 162 -18.24 -10.48 6.92
N LEU A 163 -18.62 -9.34 7.51
CA LEU A 163 -18.58 -9.13 8.96
C LEU A 163 -19.56 -10.04 9.69
N SER A 164 -20.80 -10.16 9.20
CA SER A 164 -21.87 -10.91 9.86
C SER A 164 -21.51 -12.37 10.16
N THR A 165 -20.69 -13.00 9.32
CA THR A 165 -20.21 -14.37 9.51
C THR A 165 -19.01 -14.48 10.47
N ARG A 166 -18.48 -13.37 10.99
CA ARG A 166 -17.21 -13.32 11.74
C ARG A 166 -17.27 -12.52 13.04
N LEU A 167 -18.43 -12.05 13.45
CA LEU A 167 -18.63 -11.16 14.61
C LEU A 167 -17.98 -11.65 15.88
N GLU A 168 -18.00 -12.97 16.13
CA GLU A 168 -17.40 -13.58 17.32
C GLU A 168 -15.87 -13.74 17.24
N THR A 169 -15.28 -13.48 16.08
CA THR A 169 -13.83 -13.63 15.90
C THR A 169 -13.10 -12.60 16.74
N HIS A 170 -12.24 -13.05 17.64
CA HIS A 170 -11.31 -12.18 18.36
C HIS A 170 -10.17 -11.80 17.42
N VAL A 171 -9.98 -10.51 17.22
CA VAL A 171 -8.98 -9.95 16.29
C VAL A 171 -7.97 -9.09 17.04
N VAL A 172 -6.77 -9.00 16.45
CA VAL A 172 -5.66 -8.20 16.96
C VAL A 172 -4.94 -7.53 15.81
N LEU A 173 -4.24 -6.44 16.10
CA LEU A 173 -3.38 -5.79 15.11
C LEU A 173 -2.20 -6.70 14.75
N SER A 174 -1.99 -6.92 13.45
CA SER A 174 -0.75 -7.50 12.94
C SER A 174 0.43 -6.52 13.16
N ALA A 175 1.66 -6.98 12.95
CA ALA A 175 2.83 -6.08 12.96
C ALA A 175 2.69 -4.93 11.94
N PHE A 176 2.13 -5.24 10.78
CA PHE A 176 1.78 -4.28 9.75
C PHE A 176 0.68 -3.33 10.23
N GLY A 177 -0.40 -3.84 10.82
CA GLY A 177 -1.51 -3.06 11.36
C GLY A 177 -1.07 -2.08 12.45
N ARG A 178 -0.19 -2.51 13.36
CA ARG A 178 0.37 -1.62 14.39
C ARG A 178 1.16 -0.44 13.80
N ALA A 179 1.89 -0.67 12.73
CA ALA A 179 2.61 0.40 12.05
C ALA A 179 1.65 1.34 11.30
N LEU A 180 0.57 0.79 10.73
CA LEU A 180 -0.42 1.53 9.98
C LEU A 180 -1.29 2.43 10.87
N VAL A 181 -1.78 1.91 12.00
CA VAL A 181 -2.61 2.67 12.96
C VAL A 181 -1.85 3.83 13.62
N ARG A 182 -0.52 3.79 13.61
CA ARG A 182 0.31 4.92 14.09
C ARG A 182 0.38 6.10 13.13
N THR A 183 -0.12 5.97 11.91
CA THR A 183 -0.18 7.11 10.98
C THR A 183 -1.31 8.06 11.38
N GLU A 184 -1.05 9.36 11.41
CA GLU A 184 -2.02 10.36 11.83
C GLU A 184 -3.32 10.30 11.02
N SER A 185 -3.21 10.08 9.72
CA SER A 185 -4.36 10.02 8.82
C SER A 185 -5.31 8.87 9.12
N LEU A 186 -4.80 7.72 9.56
CA LEU A 186 -5.66 6.60 9.93
C LEU A 186 -6.20 6.78 11.35
N SER A 187 -5.37 7.16 12.32
CA SER A 187 -5.80 7.42 13.70
C SER A 187 -6.95 8.41 13.75
N ALA A 188 -6.86 9.52 12.99
CA ALA A 188 -7.93 10.50 12.88
C ALA A 188 -9.22 9.94 12.24
N SER A 189 -9.16 8.89 11.45
CA SER A 189 -10.33 8.31 10.77
C SER A 189 -10.97 7.13 11.54
N ILE A 190 -10.39 6.72 12.67
CA ILE A 190 -10.86 5.59 13.48
C ILE A 190 -10.80 5.86 15.00
N PRO A 191 -11.22 7.04 15.50
CA PRO A 191 -10.99 7.42 16.89
C PRO A 191 -11.60 6.45 17.89
N ASN A 192 -12.77 5.87 17.57
CA ASN A 192 -13.45 4.92 18.46
C ASN A 192 -12.87 3.49 18.35
N LEU A 193 -12.23 3.15 17.25
CA LEU A 193 -11.68 1.82 17.01
C LEU A 193 -10.27 1.66 17.58
N GLU A 194 -9.49 2.73 17.58
CA GLU A 194 -8.07 2.67 17.92
C GLU A 194 -7.79 2.02 19.29
N PRO A 195 -8.45 2.39 20.40
CA PRO A 195 -8.20 1.77 21.70
C PRO A 195 -8.49 0.27 21.71
N LEU A 196 -9.59 -0.15 21.07
CA LEU A 196 -9.99 -1.55 20.97
C LEU A 196 -9.02 -2.36 20.11
N LEU A 197 -8.51 -1.76 19.03
CA LEU A 197 -7.54 -2.41 18.16
C LEU A 197 -6.20 -2.67 18.85
N TRP A 198 -5.75 -1.76 19.72
CA TRP A 198 -4.53 -1.95 20.50
C TRP A 198 -4.64 -3.04 21.55
N GLN A 199 -5.78 -3.17 22.19
CA GLN A 199 -6.05 -4.18 23.21
C GLN A 199 -6.37 -5.56 22.61
N GLY A 200 -6.83 -5.58 21.36
CA GLY A 200 -7.49 -6.72 20.74
C GLY A 200 -8.95 -6.81 21.22
N ALA A 201 -9.85 -7.11 20.31
CA ALA A 201 -11.28 -7.14 20.58
C ALA A 201 -11.99 -8.18 19.70
N ARG A 202 -13.22 -8.54 20.06
CA ARG A 202 -14.09 -9.26 19.13
C ARG A 202 -14.55 -8.33 18.03
N LEU A 203 -14.72 -8.86 16.83
CA LEU A 203 -15.09 -8.06 15.66
C LEU A 203 -16.45 -7.35 15.89
N GLN A 204 -17.39 -7.98 16.59
CA GLN A 204 -18.64 -7.34 17.00
C GLN A 204 -18.46 -6.08 17.85
N GLN A 205 -17.45 -6.05 18.73
CA GLN A 205 -17.15 -4.87 19.54
C GLN A 205 -16.61 -3.72 18.70
N LEU A 206 -15.78 -4.03 17.70
CA LEU A 206 -15.28 -3.05 16.74
C LEU A 206 -16.41 -2.50 15.87
N VAL A 207 -17.32 -3.37 15.39
CA VAL A 207 -18.50 -2.92 14.61
C VAL A 207 -19.42 -2.05 15.46
N ALA A 208 -19.67 -2.41 16.73
CA ALA A 208 -20.46 -1.60 17.65
C ALA A 208 -19.81 -0.25 17.94
N ALA A 209 -18.48 -0.20 18.05
CA ALA A 209 -17.74 1.03 18.30
C ALA A 209 -17.78 2.02 17.11
N CYS A 210 -18.08 1.55 15.90
CA CYS A 210 -18.32 2.44 14.75
C CYS A 210 -19.59 3.31 14.93
N HIS A 211 -20.46 3.02 15.87
CA HIS A 211 -21.69 3.80 16.16
C HIS A 211 -22.53 4.16 14.94
N GLY A 212 -22.55 3.30 13.92
CA GLY A 212 -23.23 3.56 12.65
C GLY A 212 -22.48 4.50 11.69
N SER A 213 -21.28 4.94 12.03
CA SER A 213 -20.43 5.72 11.13
C SER A 213 -19.98 4.88 9.94
N GLU A 214 -20.48 5.22 8.76
CA GLU A 214 -20.08 4.53 7.52
C GLU A 214 -18.56 4.66 7.25
N THR A 215 -17.99 5.81 7.58
CA THR A 215 -16.54 6.07 7.41
C THR A 215 -15.69 5.14 8.27
N GLU A 216 -16.03 4.97 9.56
CA GLU A 216 -15.32 4.08 10.46
C GLU A 216 -15.52 2.61 10.07
N LEU A 217 -16.75 2.25 9.66
CA LEU A 217 -17.05 0.90 9.20
C LEU A 217 -16.25 0.53 7.94
N ARG A 218 -16.15 1.43 6.98
CA ARG A 218 -15.30 1.27 5.79
C ARG A 218 -13.82 1.22 6.15
N SER A 219 -13.37 1.99 7.13
CA SER A 219 -12.00 1.95 7.65
C SER A 219 -11.70 0.62 8.32
N LEU A 220 -12.61 0.09 9.13
CA LEU A 220 -12.53 -1.25 9.70
C LEU A 220 -12.42 -2.33 8.60
N GLY A 221 -13.25 -2.24 7.57
CA GLY A 221 -13.19 -3.13 6.40
C GLY A 221 -11.85 -3.07 5.68
N ALA A 222 -11.34 -1.86 5.45
CA ALA A 222 -10.03 -1.66 4.83
C ALA A 222 -8.89 -2.29 5.66
N LEU A 223 -8.92 -2.13 6.98
CA LEU A 223 -7.95 -2.75 7.89
C LEU A 223 -8.02 -4.29 7.84
N CYS A 224 -9.22 -4.86 7.78
CA CYS A 224 -9.40 -6.31 7.64
C CYS A 224 -8.85 -6.81 6.28
N TRP A 225 -9.18 -6.14 5.18
CA TRP A 225 -8.76 -6.54 3.84
C TRP A 225 -7.26 -6.38 3.63
N LEU A 226 -6.67 -5.33 4.19
CA LEU A 226 -5.22 -5.14 4.17
C LEU A 226 -4.47 -6.10 5.11
N THR A 227 -5.17 -6.97 5.84
CA THR A 227 -4.58 -7.84 6.87
C THR A 227 -3.85 -7.06 7.98
N ALA A 228 -4.25 -5.81 8.18
CA ALA A 228 -3.81 -5.01 9.32
C ALA A 228 -4.42 -5.55 10.62
N ILE A 229 -5.65 -6.07 10.54
CA ILE A 229 -6.36 -6.80 11.59
C ILE A 229 -6.41 -8.27 11.22
N VAL A 230 -6.05 -9.14 12.14
CA VAL A 230 -6.01 -10.59 11.94
C VAL A 230 -6.65 -11.31 13.12
N PRO A 231 -7.21 -12.53 12.93
CA PRO A 231 -7.64 -13.35 14.05
C PRO A 231 -6.50 -13.56 15.05
N ALA A 232 -6.80 -13.51 16.35
CA ALA A 232 -5.79 -13.66 17.40
C ALA A 232 -5.01 -14.97 17.27
N ALA A 233 -5.68 -16.06 16.87
CA ALA A 233 -5.05 -17.34 16.57
C ALA A 233 -4.06 -17.29 15.37
N ALA A 234 -4.21 -16.31 14.48
CA ALA A 234 -3.36 -16.13 13.31
C ALA A 234 -2.25 -15.09 13.53
N SER A 235 -2.24 -14.37 14.67
CA SER A 235 -1.31 -13.27 14.93
C SER A 235 0.16 -13.69 15.09
N CYS A 236 0.43 -14.97 15.37
CA CYS A 236 1.78 -15.56 15.34
C CYS A 236 2.28 -15.82 13.91
N SER A 237 1.87 -15.09 12.96
CA SER A 237 1.68 -15.56 11.64
C SER A 237 2.77 -15.22 10.62
N ARG A 238 2.71 -16.01 9.65
CA ARG A 238 3.35 -16.21 8.35
C ARG A 238 3.91 -14.93 7.72
N TYR A 239 3.14 -13.81 7.72
CA TYR A 239 3.62 -12.53 7.16
C TYR A 239 4.72 -11.87 8.00
N SER A 240 4.66 -11.95 9.33
CA SER A 240 5.72 -11.40 10.19
C SER A 240 7.02 -12.20 10.02
N ILE A 241 6.90 -13.51 9.84
CA ILE A 241 8.04 -14.39 9.56
C ILE A 241 8.62 -14.05 8.18
N LEU A 242 7.78 -13.93 7.14
CA LEU A 242 8.19 -13.56 5.80
C LEU A 242 8.95 -12.22 5.76
N LEU A 243 8.36 -11.17 6.36
CA LEU A 243 8.97 -9.84 6.40
C LEU A 243 10.28 -9.80 7.19
N ARG A 244 10.33 -10.50 8.33
CA ARG A 244 11.56 -10.62 9.13
C ARG A 244 12.65 -11.34 8.34
N LYS A 245 12.32 -12.46 7.70
CA LYS A 245 13.27 -13.26 6.90
C LYS A 245 13.72 -12.51 5.66
N ARG A 246 12.83 -11.78 4.97
CA ARG A 246 13.23 -10.88 3.87
C ARG A 246 14.19 -9.79 4.34
N GLY A 247 13.97 -9.24 5.53
CA GLY A 247 14.90 -8.29 6.15
C GLY A 247 16.29 -8.92 6.43
N GLN A 248 16.33 -10.17 6.88
CA GLN A 248 17.59 -10.92 7.06
C GLN A 248 18.30 -11.16 5.71
N LEU A 249 17.56 -11.59 4.69
CA LEU A 249 18.10 -11.79 3.34
C LEU A 249 18.72 -10.52 2.76
N ARG A 250 18.05 -9.37 2.90
CA ARG A 250 18.56 -8.07 2.44
C ARG A 250 19.81 -7.60 3.20
N ARG A 251 20.01 -8.05 4.43
CA ARG A 251 21.20 -7.74 5.24
C ARG A 251 22.33 -8.73 5.01
N LEU A 252 22.22 -9.63 4.04
CA LEU A 252 23.18 -10.69 3.76
C LEU A 252 23.45 -11.57 5.00
N ALA A 253 22.41 -11.93 5.74
CA ALA A 253 22.49 -12.83 6.88
C ALA A 253 23.11 -14.17 6.46
N SER A 254 23.89 -14.78 7.35
CA SER A 254 24.48 -16.09 7.12
C SER A 254 23.41 -17.19 6.95
N ALA A 255 23.76 -18.30 6.31
CA ALA A 255 22.88 -19.44 6.14
C ALA A 255 22.33 -19.96 7.48
N ALA A 256 23.14 -19.98 8.54
CA ALA A 256 22.74 -20.39 9.87
C ALA A 256 21.72 -19.42 10.50
N GLU A 257 21.93 -18.12 10.36
CA GLU A 257 20.99 -17.08 10.82
C GLU A 257 19.68 -17.12 10.02
N LEU A 258 19.74 -17.34 8.72
CA LEU A 258 18.57 -17.43 7.87
C LEU A 258 17.68 -18.61 8.26
N LEU A 259 18.29 -19.78 8.54
CA LEU A 259 17.59 -20.99 8.97
C LEU A 259 17.30 -21.02 10.49
N GLU A 260 17.81 -20.06 11.27
CA GLU A 260 17.68 -20.03 12.75
C GLU A 260 18.25 -21.28 13.43
N VAL A 261 19.43 -21.70 12.98
CA VAL A 261 20.16 -22.85 13.54
C VAL A 261 21.52 -22.41 14.09
N GLY A 262 22.07 -23.18 15.01
CA GLY A 262 23.43 -22.99 15.49
C GLY A 262 24.46 -23.22 14.37
N ARG A 263 25.67 -22.67 14.52
CA ARG A 263 26.76 -22.89 13.55
C ARG A 263 27.16 -24.35 13.44
N ASP A 264 27.00 -25.11 14.51
CA ASP A 264 27.34 -26.53 14.63
C ASP A 264 26.10 -27.44 14.50
N ALA A 265 25.01 -26.95 13.88
CA ALA A 265 23.78 -27.70 13.71
C ALA A 265 24.00 -28.92 12.81
N GLU A 266 23.46 -30.04 13.26
CA GLU A 266 23.54 -31.28 12.45
C GLU A 266 22.59 -31.21 11.24
N ALA A 267 22.88 -32.04 10.21
CA ALA A 267 22.11 -32.06 8.96
C ALA A 267 20.59 -32.31 9.19
N HIS A 268 20.23 -33.04 10.23
CA HIS A 268 18.81 -33.26 10.56
C HIS A 268 18.12 -32.02 11.11
N ASP A 269 18.82 -31.21 11.92
CA ASP A 269 18.30 -29.96 12.48
C ASP A 269 18.12 -28.90 11.38
N VAL A 270 19.07 -28.81 10.46
CA VAL A 270 19.00 -27.93 9.28
C VAL A 270 17.76 -28.26 8.44
N ARG A 271 17.51 -29.54 8.15
CA ARG A 271 16.32 -29.97 7.40
C ARG A 271 15.03 -29.71 8.16
N ARG A 272 15.04 -29.89 9.49
CA ARG A 272 13.88 -29.61 10.36
C ARG A 272 13.56 -28.12 10.35
N ALA A 273 14.57 -27.27 10.45
CA ALA A 273 14.44 -25.82 10.38
C ALA A 273 13.89 -25.35 9.02
N LEU A 274 14.43 -25.86 7.91
CA LEU A 274 13.91 -25.59 6.57
C LEU A 274 12.42 -25.96 6.46
N ARG A 275 12.03 -27.17 6.88
CA ARG A 275 10.64 -27.62 6.83
C ARG A 275 9.72 -26.75 7.69
N ARG A 276 10.17 -26.32 8.88
CA ARG A 276 9.43 -25.42 9.75
C ARG A 276 9.19 -24.07 9.09
N LEU A 277 10.24 -23.46 8.53
CA LEU A 277 10.16 -22.15 7.88
C LEU A 277 9.34 -22.21 6.59
N ALA A 278 9.54 -23.25 5.76
CA ALA A 278 8.80 -23.44 4.53
C ALA A 278 7.27 -23.44 4.74
N LYS A 279 6.78 -24.08 5.82
CA LYS A 279 5.34 -24.05 6.18
C LYS A 279 4.77 -22.64 6.41
N HIS A 280 5.63 -21.67 6.69
CA HIS A 280 5.21 -20.29 6.97
C HIS A 280 5.44 -19.34 5.81
N VAL A 281 6.41 -19.64 4.95
CA VAL A 281 6.83 -18.71 3.89
C VAL A 281 6.58 -19.23 2.47
N HIS A 282 6.06 -20.43 2.29
CA HIS A 282 5.76 -20.97 0.97
C HIS A 282 4.73 -20.12 0.22
N PRO A 283 4.89 -19.85 -1.09
CA PRO A 283 3.96 -19.04 -1.86
C PRO A 283 2.50 -19.49 -1.77
N ASP A 284 2.25 -20.80 -1.79
CA ASP A 284 0.90 -21.38 -1.71
C ASP A 284 0.20 -21.09 -0.38
N VAL A 285 0.97 -20.82 0.67
CA VAL A 285 0.45 -20.53 2.01
C VAL A 285 0.00 -19.08 2.17
N LEU A 286 0.44 -18.20 1.28
CA LEU A 286 0.06 -16.78 1.31
C LEU A 286 -1.41 -16.56 0.88
N GLY A 287 -1.98 -17.54 0.20
CA GLY A 287 -3.36 -17.49 -0.29
C GLY A 287 -3.51 -16.70 -1.60
N PRO A 288 -4.69 -16.80 -2.25
CA PRO A 288 -4.94 -16.23 -3.57
C PRO A 288 -4.95 -14.70 -3.60
N LEU A 289 -5.14 -14.05 -2.46
CA LEU A 289 -5.17 -12.60 -2.32
C LEU A 289 -3.79 -11.98 -1.98
N ALA A 290 -2.73 -12.79 -1.92
CA ALA A 290 -1.39 -12.25 -1.68
C ALA A 290 -0.94 -11.40 -2.88
N PRO A 291 -0.38 -10.19 -2.64
CA PRO A 291 0.17 -9.37 -3.70
C PRO A 291 1.24 -10.11 -4.50
N PRO A 292 1.39 -9.85 -5.82
CA PRO A 292 2.46 -10.43 -6.63
C PRO A 292 3.84 -10.27 -6.00
N SER A 293 4.16 -9.07 -5.51
CA SER A 293 5.42 -8.76 -4.82
C SER A 293 5.67 -9.60 -3.55
N LEU A 294 4.61 -9.98 -2.83
CA LEU A 294 4.74 -10.89 -1.68
C LEU A 294 4.96 -12.33 -2.13
N ARG A 295 4.35 -12.76 -3.23
CA ARG A 295 4.59 -14.10 -3.81
C ARG A 295 6.01 -14.21 -4.36
N GLU A 296 6.49 -13.19 -5.05
CA GLU A 296 7.86 -13.11 -5.52
C GLU A 296 8.85 -13.13 -4.36
N ALA A 297 8.64 -12.28 -3.34
CA ALA A 297 9.45 -12.27 -2.13
C ALA A 297 9.44 -13.61 -1.38
N SER A 298 8.31 -14.30 -1.38
CA SER A 298 8.18 -15.65 -0.84
C SER A 298 8.99 -16.65 -1.67
N GLY A 299 8.91 -16.58 -2.99
CA GLY A 299 9.69 -17.40 -3.91
C GLY A 299 11.19 -17.17 -3.79
N GLU A 300 11.63 -15.92 -3.70
CA GLU A 300 13.03 -15.54 -3.43
C GLU A 300 13.51 -16.11 -2.10
N LEU A 301 12.71 -15.93 -1.04
CA LEU A 301 13.04 -16.43 0.27
C LEU A 301 13.11 -17.98 0.31
N MET A 302 12.18 -18.66 -0.36
CA MET A 302 12.23 -20.11 -0.46
C MET A 302 13.50 -20.60 -1.15
N ARG A 303 13.92 -19.97 -2.25
CA ARG A 303 15.19 -20.28 -2.93
C ARG A 303 16.38 -20.04 -2.01
N ALA A 304 16.41 -18.93 -1.28
CA ALA A 304 17.47 -18.62 -0.33
C ALA A 304 17.53 -19.61 0.84
N LEU A 305 16.38 -20.06 1.37
CA LEU A 305 16.33 -21.06 2.43
C LEU A 305 16.85 -22.44 1.96
N VAL A 306 16.52 -22.84 0.73
CA VAL A 306 17.03 -24.07 0.12
C VAL A 306 18.54 -23.96 -0.11
N GLN A 307 19.01 -22.83 -0.60
CA GLN A 307 20.45 -22.58 -0.78
C GLN A 307 21.18 -22.63 0.57
N ALA A 308 20.65 -21.99 1.61
CA ALA A 308 21.22 -22.04 2.96
C ALA A 308 21.28 -23.46 3.53
N GLU A 309 20.29 -24.31 3.23
CA GLU A 309 20.32 -25.73 3.62
C GLU A 309 21.44 -26.47 2.90
N HIS A 310 21.64 -26.19 1.61
CA HIS A 310 22.74 -26.78 0.86
C HIS A 310 24.12 -26.35 1.39
N GLU A 311 24.31 -25.12 1.75
CA GLU A 311 25.55 -24.56 2.30
C GLU A 311 25.91 -25.18 3.66
N LEU A 312 24.91 -25.49 4.48
CA LEU A 312 25.10 -26.08 5.80
C LEU A 312 25.14 -27.62 5.80
N ARG A 313 24.95 -28.25 4.65
CA ARG A 313 25.18 -29.72 4.55
C ARG A 313 26.66 -30.00 4.69
N PRO A 314 27.03 -30.89 5.62
CA PRO A 314 28.42 -31.35 5.65
C PRO A 314 28.79 -31.96 4.28
N SER A 315 29.86 -31.47 3.69
CA SER A 315 30.41 -32.06 2.46
C SER A 315 30.67 -33.55 2.73
N PRO A 316 30.23 -34.50 1.86
CA PRO A 316 30.59 -35.88 2.05
C PRO A 316 32.10 -35.94 2.07
N ALA A 317 32.68 -36.36 3.22
CA ALA A 317 34.10 -36.57 3.38
C ALA A 317 34.55 -37.44 2.21
N ARG A 318 35.46 -36.92 1.39
CA ARG A 318 36.18 -37.75 0.41
C ARG A 318 36.89 -38.81 1.21
N THR A 319 36.27 -39.95 1.35
CA THR A 319 36.93 -41.20 1.78
C THR A 319 38.05 -41.47 0.75
N ARG A 320 39.27 -41.23 1.16
CA ARG A 320 40.44 -41.73 0.46
C ARG A 320 40.61 -43.22 0.79
#